data_18dfbea084f4b373bd02ddd3b8c5fd2d
#
_entry.id   18dfbea084f4b373bd02ddd3b8c5fd2d
#
_cell.length_a   1.000
_cell.length_b   1.000
_cell.length_c   1.000
_cell.angle_alpha   90.00
_cell.angle_beta   90.00
_cell.angle_gamma   90.00
#
_symmetry.space_group_name_H-M   'P 1'
#
loop_
_entity.id
_entity.type
_entity.pdbx_description
1 polymer ?
#
loop_
_entity_poly.entity_id
_entity_poly.type
_entity_poly.pdbx_seq_one_letter_code
_entity_poly.pdbx_strand_id
1 'polypeptide(L)'
;MLLPHWSDESSLTKKSIRAGWGEGVVQFARSNPHVVVLNADLPGSLKLEAFIHEFPERYFQIGVAEQNMAGIATGMAHAGKIPFITSFAAFSPGLNFSQIRLAAMSHLPLKVVGSHYGLNVGPDGASAQMEADIAMMRALP
;
A
#
# COMPACT_ATOMS: atom_id res chain seq x y z
N MET A 1 9.19 16.82 16.10
CA MET A 1 9.24 16.97 17.58
C MET A 1 8.99 15.60 18.17
N LEU A 2 9.84 15.11 19.09
CA LEU A 2 9.62 13.85 19.80
C LEU A 2 8.58 14.07 20.90
N LEU A 3 7.80 13.03 21.19
CA LEU A 3 6.84 13.08 22.31
C LEU A 3 7.58 13.27 23.64
N PRO A 4 7.03 14.01 24.59
CA PRO A 4 7.50 13.97 25.98
C PRO A 4 7.56 12.50 26.45
N HIS A 5 8.62 12.10 27.11
CA HIS A 5 8.81 10.72 27.57
C HIS A 5 8.99 9.65 26.45
N TRP A 6 9.41 10.04 25.26
CA TRP A 6 9.68 9.12 24.14
C TRP A 6 10.63 7.97 24.49
N SER A 7 11.49 8.14 25.50
CA SER A 7 12.43 7.13 26.01
C SER A 7 11.84 6.21 27.07
N ASP A 8 10.64 6.49 27.56
CA ASP A 8 9.95 5.62 28.50
C ASP A 8 8.97 4.70 27.74
N GLU A 9 9.40 3.47 27.51
CA GLU A 9 8.64 2.48 26.76
C GLU A 9 7.25 2.19 27.35
N SER A 10 7.10 2.31 28.68
CA SER A 10 5.84 2.07 29.36
C SER A 10 4.78 3.16 29.11
N SER A 11 5.24 4.36 28.74
CA SER A 11 4.38 5.52 28.44
C SER A 11 3.91 5.53 26.96
N LEU A 12 4.45 4.67 26.11
CA LEU A 12 4.18 4.66 24.67
C LEU A 12 3.00 3.75 24.31
N THR A 13 2.06 4.27 23.55
CA THR A 13 1.03 3.44 22.91
C THR A 13 1.64 2.75 21.69
N LYS A 14 1.81 1.42 21.79
CA LYS A 14 2.31 0.60 20.68
C LYS A 14 1.15 0.25 19.75
N LYS A 15 1.29 0.58 18.47
CA LYS A 15 0.30 0.26 17.45
C LYS A 15 1.00 -0.22 16.17
N SER A 16 0.42 -1.20 15.51
CA SER A 16 0.92 -1.65 14.20
C SER A 16 0.77 -0.54 13.15
N ILE A 17 1.83 -0.26 12.39
CA ILE A 17 1.80 0.68 11.27
C ILE A 17 0.73 0.28 10.23
N ARG A 18 0.52 -1.02 10.02
CA ARG A 18 -0.53 -1.53 9.12
C ARG A 18 -1.95 -1.18 9.60
N ALA A 19 -2.19 -1.16 10.91
CA ALA A 19 -3.46 -0.69 11.47
C ALA A 19 -3.67 0.81 11.19
N GLY A 20 -2.61 1.60 11.33
CA GLY A 20 -2.64 3.03 10.96
C GLY A 20 -2.94 3.26 9.48
N TRP A 21 -2.38 2.43 8.60
CA TRP A 21 -2.73 2.45 7.18
C TRP A 21 -4.22 2.15 6.94
N GLY A 22 -4.73 1.03 7.50
CA GLY A 22 -6.13 0.63 7.31
C GLY A 22 -7.13 1.67 7.78
N GLU A 23 -6.89 2.29 8.94
CA GLU A 23 -7.71 3.39 9.46
C GLU A 23 -7.59 4.66 8.60
N GLY A 24 -6.37 5.01 8.21
CA GLY A 24 -6.09 6.22 7.43
C GLY A 24 -6.73 6.18 6.04
N VAL A 25 -6.72 5.04 5.34
CA VAL A 25 -7.34 4.92 4.02
C VAL A 25 -8.87 5.02 4.09
N VAL A 26 -9.49 4.47 5.13
CA VAL A 26 -10.94 4.64 5.39
C VAL A 26 -11.28 6.10 5.62
N GLN A 27 -10.54 6.76 6.51
CA GLN A 27 -10.75 8.18 6.80
C GLN A 27 -10.59 9.06 5.55
N PHE A 28 -9.57 8.80 4.75
CA PHE A 28 -9.34 9.54 3.51
C PHE A 28 -10.44 9.28 2.47
N ALA A 29 -10.92 8.04 2.36
CA ALA A 29 -12.00 7.67 1.44
C ALA A 29 -13.35 8.29 1.79
N ARG A 30 -13.63 8.54 3.08
CA ARG A 30 -14.85 9.24 3.53
C ARG A 30 -14.92 10.67 2.97
N SER A 31 -13.79 11.35 2.91
CA SER A 31 -13.71 12.72 2.40
C SER A 31 -13.45 12.82 0.90
N ASN A 32 -13.13 11.69 0.22
CA ASN A 32 -12.78 11.69 -1.19
C ASN A 32 -13.38 10.50 -1.94
N PRO A 33 -14.43 10.70 -2.76
CA PRO A 33 -15.11 9.62 -3.47
C PRO A 33 -14.29 9.02 -4.63
N HIS A 34 -13.18 9.64 -5.02
CA HIS A 34 -12.31 9.12 -6.08
C HIS A 34 -11.30 8.07 -5.58
N VAL A 35 -11.16 7.90 -4.27
CA VAL A 35 -10.27 6.90 -3.68
C VAL A 35 -10.79 5.50 -3.97
N VAL A 36 -9.93 4.66 -4.53
CA VAL A 36 -10.15 3.23 -4.75
C VAL A 36 -8.94 2.44 -4.25
N VAL A 37 -9.17 1.22 -3.78
CA VAL A 37 -8.10 0.34 -3.28
C VAL A 37 -8.09 -0.95 -4.09
N LEU A 38 -6.93 -1.32 -4.59
CA LEU A 38 -6.68 -2.58 -5.27
C LEU A 38 -5.73 -3.43 -4.41
N ASN A 39 -5.99 -4.70 -4.30
CA ASN A 39 -5.22 -5.61 -3.44
C ASN A 39 -4.89 -6.93 -4.16
N ALA A 40 -3.68 -7.44 -3.89
CA ALA A 40 -3.17 -8.69 -4.44
C ALA A 40 -3.34 -9.84 -3.43
N ASP A 41 -4.59 -10.15 -3.08
CA ASP A 41 -5.01 -11.27 -2.21
C ASP A 41 -4.47 -11.25 -0.77
N LEU A 42 -4.23 -10.06 -0.23
CA LEU A 42 -3.69 -9.86 1.12
C LEU A 42 -4.54 -8.89 1.98
N PRO A 43 -5.89 -8.95 1.95
CA PRO A 43 -6.72 -7.94 2.63
C PRO A 43 -6.50 -7.91 4.14
N GLY A 44 -6.42 -9.07 4.79
CA GLY A 44 -6.21 -9.18 6.24
C GLY A 44 -4.81 -8.71 6.65
N SER A 45 -3.77 -9.06 5.88
CA SER A 45 -2.40 -8.62 6.14
C SER A 45 -2.25 -7.11 6.01
N LEU A 46 -2.99 -6.48 5.10
CA LEU A 46 -3.01 -5.04 4.85
C LEU A 46 -4.07 -4.28 5.66
N LYS A 47 -4.81 -4.95 6.56
CA LYS A 47 -5.83 -4.34 7.41
C LYS A 47 -6.91 -3.58 6.65
N LEU A 48 -7.43 -4.19 5.58
CA LEU A 48 -8.40 -3.59 4.68
C LEU A 48 -9.85 -3.95 4.99
N GLU A 49 -10.12 -4.75 6.04
CA GLU A 49 -11.45 -5.25 6.38
C GLU A 49 -12.47 -4.10 6.57
N ALA A 50 -12.07 -3.04 7.25
CA ALA A 50 -12.92 -1.88 7.46
C ALA A 50 -13.23 -1.13 6.15
N PHE A 51 -12.23 -1.00 5.25
CA PHE A 51 -12.42 -0.40 3.94
C PHE A 51 -13.38 -1.21 3.07
N ILE A 52 -13.20 -2.53 3.05
CA ILE A 52 -14.07 -3.45 2.30
C ILE A 52 -15.51 -3.38 2.79
N HIS A 53 -15.69 -3.32 4.12
CA HIS A 53 -17.03 -3.23 4.71
C HIS A 53 -17.73 -1.90 4.39
N GLU A 54 -17.00 -0.77 4.46
CA GLU A 54 -17.59 0.56 4.29
C GLU A 54 -17.70 0.98 2.80
N PHE A 55 -16.78 0.52 1.95
CA PHE A 55 -16.70 0.91 0.54
C PHE A 55 -16.51 -0.29 -0.40
N PRO A 56 -17.41 -1.29 -0.40
CA PRO A 56 -17.24 -2.51 -1.19
C PRO A 56 -17.10 -2.24 -2.69
N GLU A 57 -17.78 -1.21 -3.22
CA GLU A 57 -17.72 -0.82 -4.64
C GLU A 57 -16.43 -0.08 -5.03
N ARG A 58 -15.59 0.25 -4.06
CA ARG A 58 -14.30 0.94 -4.26
C ARG A 58 -13.10 0.05 -3.92
N TYR A 59 -13.36 -1.21 -3.57
CA TYR A 59 -12.34 -2.22 -3.31
C TYR A 59 -12.29 -3.23 -4.45
N PHE A 60 -11.10 -3.52 -4.96
CA PHE A 60 -10.87 -4.44 -6.06
C PHE A 60 -9.86 -5.51 -5.67
N GLN A 61 -10.33 -6.73 -5.54
CA GLN A 61 -9.47 -7.91 -5.38
C GLN A 61 -8.96 -8.35 -6.76
N ILE A 62 -7.66 -8.26 -6.97
CA ILE A 62 -7.04 -8.58 -8.26
C ILE A 62 -6.44 -10.00 -8.29
N GLY A 63 -6.33 -10.64 -7.13
CA GLY A 63 -5.60 -11.89 -6.98
C GLY A 63 -4.09 -11.66 -6.88
N VAL A 64 -3.32 -12.73 -6.86
CA VAL A 64 -1.84 -12.69 -6.82
C VAL A 64 -1.29 -12.31 -8.20
N ALA A 65 -1.53 -11.06 -8.60
CA ALA A 65 -1.21 -10.53 -9.92
C ALA A 65 -0.81 -9.05 -9.85
N GLU A 66 0.28 -8.75 -9.17
CA GLU A 66 0.72 -7.38 -8.84
C GLU A 66 0.98 -6.52 -10.07
N GLN A 67 1.51 -7.10 -11.14
CA GLN A 67 1.74 -6.38 -12.40
C GLN A 67 0.41 -5.96 -13.04
N ASN A 68 -0.57 -6.86 -13.08
CA ASN A 68 -1.92 -6.56 -13.54
C ASN A 68 -2.61 -5.52 -12.66
N MET A 69 -2.46 -5.63 -11.34
CA MET A 69 -2.98 -4.66 -10.38
C MET A 69 -2.46 -3.25 -10.69
N ALA A 70 -1.17 -3.09 -10.93
CA ALA A 70 -0.59 -1.78 -11.27
C ALA A 70 -1.06 -1.27 -12.63
N GLY A 71 -1.25 -2.14 -13.61
CA GLY A 71 -1.81 -1.78 -14.93
C GLY A 71 -3.26 -1.29 -14.82
N ILE A 72 -4.12 -2.02 -14.12
CA ILE A 72 -5.52 -1.63 -13.87
C ILE A 72 -5.58 -0.29 -13.13
N ALA A 73 -4.79 -0.15 -12.06
CA ALA A 73 -4.74 1.09 -11.27
C ALA A 73 -4.27 2.29 -12.10
N THR A 74 -3.32 2.10 -13.01
CA THR A 74 -2.89 3.13 -13.96
C THR A 74 -4.05 3.59 -14.86
N GLY A 75 -4.84 2.65 -15.39
CA GLY A 75 -6.04 2.95 -16.16
C GLY A 75 -7.09 3.69 -15.33
N MET A 76 -7.32 3.28 -14.09
CA MET A 76 -8.23 3.98 -13.17
C MET A 76 -7.76 5.42 -12.85
N ALA A 77 -6.45 5.61 -12.72
CA ALA A 77 -5.87 6.95 -12.50
C ALA A 77 -6.10 7.86 -13.72
N HIS A 78 -5.96 7.34 -14.94
CA HIS A 78 -6.34 8.05 -16.18
C HIS A 78 -7.83 8.43 -16.19
N ALA A 79 -8.69 7.59 -15.63
CA ALA A 79 -10.13 7.84 -15.51
C ALA A 79 -10.50 8.77 -14.33
N GLY A 80 -9.51 9.43 -13.70
CA GLY A 80 -9.73 10.39 -12.62
C GLY A 80 -9.92 9.79 -11.24
N LYS A 81 -9.60 8.49 -11.03
CA LYS A 81 -9.56 7.89 -9.71
C LYS A 81 -8.23 8.16 -9.01
N ILE A 82 -8.22 7.96 -7.69
CA ILE A 82 -7.02 7.99 -6.84
C ILE A 82 -6.79 6.55 -6.35
N PRO A 83 -6.10 5.73 -7.14
CA PRO A 83 -5.92 4.32 -6.79
C PRO A 83 -4.77 4.13 -5.81
N PHE A 84 -5.02 3.28 -4.81
CA PHE A 84 -4.03 2.69 -3.92
C PHE A 84 -3.85 1.22 -4.30
N ILE A 85 -2.65 0.83 -4.74
CA ILE A 85 -2.28 -0.57 -4.92
C ILE A 85 -1.57 -1.08 -3.68
N THR A 86 -1.95 -2.28 -3.22
CA THR A 86 -1.52 -2.78 -1.92
C THR A 86 -1.07 -4.24 -1.98
N SER A 87 0.16 -4.50 -1.54
CA SER A 87 0.74 -5.85 -1.40
C SER A 87 1.92 -5.79 -0.42
N PHE A 88 2.69 -6.88 -0.27
CA PHE A 88 3.98 -6.81 0.39
C PHE A 88 4.99 -6.06 -0.48
N ALA A 89 5.96 -5.39 0.13
CA ALA A 89 6.95 -4.60 -0.59
C ALA A 89 7.80 -5.42 -1.57
N ALA A 90 8.08 -6.68 -1.24
CA ALA A 90 8.75 -7.61 -2.14
C ALA A 90 7.99 -7.83 -3.46
N PHE A 91 6.68 -7.66 -3.46
CA PHE A 91 5.80 -7.87 -4.61
C PHE A 91 5.31 -6.55 -5.21
N SER A 92 5.14 -5.51 -4.41
CA SER A 92 4.79 -4.16 -4.85
C SER A 92 5.56 -3.13 -4.01
N PRO A 93 6.65 -2.53 -4.49
CA PRO A 93 7.04 -2.36 -5.91
C PRO A 93 7.88 -3.50 -6.54
N GLY A 94 8.29 -4.54 -5.81
CA GLY A 94 9.27 -5.51 -6.28
C GLY A 94 8.97 -6.11 -7.66
N LEU A 95 7.80 -6.72 -7.87
CA LEU A 95 7.46 -7.36 -9.14
C LEU A 95 6.86 -6.40 -10.17
N ASN A 96 6.19 -5.33 -9.74
CA ASN A 96 5.43 -4.44 -10.61
C ASN A 96 6.08 -3.07 -10.85
N PHE A 97 7.37 -2.94 -10.57
CA PHE A 97 8.12 -1.69 -10.72
C PHE A 97 8.01 -1.07 -12.12
N SER A 98 8.05 -1.91 -13.17
CA SER A 98 7.95 -1.44 -14.55
C SER A 98 6.61 -0.75 -14.82
N GLN A 99 5.50 -1.31 -14.32
CA GLN A 99 4.16 -0.72 -14.47
C GLN A 99 4.02 0.56 -13.64
N ILE A 100 4.56 0.59 -12.41
CA ILE A 100 4.60 1.80 -11.59
C ILE A 100 5.40 2.91 -12.29
N ARG A 101 6.52 2.56 -12.93
CA ARG A 101 7.34 3.50 -13.69
C ARG A 101 6.55 4.15 -14.84
N LEU A 102 5.73 3.38 -15.56
CA LEU A 102 4.88 3.93 -16.62
C LEU A 102 3.85 4.93 -16.06
N ALA A 103 3.24 4.62 -14.92
CA ALA A 103 2.33 5.56 -14.24
C ALA A 103 3.05 6.85 -13.82
N ALA A 104 4.29 6.73 -13.29
CA ALA A 104 5.11 7.89 -12.90
C ALA A 104 5.46 8.77 -14.11
N MET A 105 5.91 8.17 -15.22
CA MET A 105 6.19 8.89 -16.47
C MET A 105 4.96 9.62 -17.04
N SER A 106 3.77 9.11 -16.76
CA SER A 106 2.49 9.71 -17.15
C SER A 106 1.95 10.70 -16.11
N HIS A 107 2.70 11.01 -15.06
CA HIS A 107 2.31 11.90 -13.95
C HIS A 107 0.96 11.54 -13.29
N LEU A 108 0.66 10.25 -13.19
CA LEU A 108 -0.61 9.78 -12.63
C LEU A 108 -0.57 9.64 -11.12
N PRO A 109 -1.69 9.89 -10.41
CA PRO A 109 -1.75 9.85 -8.95
C PRO A 109 -1.82 8.42 -8.37
N LEU A 110 -0.99 7.50 -8.85
CA LEU A 110 -0.89 6.12 -8.34
C LEU A 110 -0.22 6.14 -6.96
N LYS A 111 -0.87 5.54 -5.96
CA LYS A 111 -0.34 5.36 -4.60
C LYS A 111 0.08 3.90 -4.42
N VAL A 112 1.31 3.67 -3.99
CA VAL A 112 1.87 2.34 -3.77
C VAL A 112 2.05 2.10 -2.28
N VAL A 113 1.42 1.06 -1.76
CA VAL A 113 1.49 0.67 -0.35
C VAL A 113 2.15 -0.70 -0.25
N GLY A 114 3.45 -0.70 0.02
CA GLY A 114 4.24 -1.90 0.29
C GLY A 114 4.36 -2.15 1.79
N SER A 115 3.75 -3.21 2.28
CA SER A 115 3.92 -3.65 3.67
C SER A 115 5.01 -4.72 3.79
N HIS A 116 5.31 -5.17 5.02
CA HIS A 116 6.31 -6.22 5.27
C HIS A 116 7.67 -5.91 4.61
N TYR A 117 8.10 -4.66 4.70
CA TYR A 117 9.39 -4.18 4.19
C TYR A 117 10.55 -4.53 5.13
N GLY A 118 11.77 -4.46 4.61
CA GLY A 118 12.99 -4.75 5.36
C GLY A 118 13.14 -6.24 5.68
N LEU A 119 13.83 -6.54 6.77
CA LEU A 119 14.20 -7.89 7.19
C LEU A 119 13.18 -8.55 8.14
N ASN A 120 12.29 -7.77 8.75
CA ASN A 120 11.38 -8.24 9.79
C ASN A 120 10.01 -8.65 9.25
N VAL A 121 9.99 -9.59 8.33
CA VAL A 121 8.76 -10.07 7.67
C VAL A 121 7.99 -11.08 8.53
N GLY A 122 8.66 -11.87 9.35
CA GLY A 122 8.06 -12.94 10.16
C GLY A 122 8.04 -14.29 9.44
N PRO A 123 6.94 -15.07 9.53
CA PRO A 123 6.92 -16.48 9.10
C PRO A 123 7.13 -16.72 7.60
N ASP A 124 6.87 -15.72 6.74
CA ASP A 124 7.09 -15.85 5.29
C ASP A 124 8.59 -15.92 4.92
N GLY A 125 9.46 -15.49 5.82
CA GLY A 125 10.92 -15.65 5.69
C GLY A 125 11.57 -14.78 4.62
N ALA A 126 12.78 -15.18 4.24
CA ALA A 126 13.66 -14.37 3.39
C ALA A 126 13.08 -14.04 2.00
N SER A 127 12.25 -14.91 1.43
CA SER A 127 11.65 -14.68 0.11
C SER A 127 10.65 -13.52 0.06
N ALA A 128 10.15 -13.08 1.22
CA ALA A 128 9.23 -11.95 1.33
C ALA A 128 9.89 -10.70 1.93
N GLN A 129 11.18 -10.75 2.26
CA GLN A 129 11.96 -9.59 2.69
C GLN A 129 12.22 -8.64 1.53
N MET A 130 12.31 -7.33 1.83
CA MET A 130 12.54 -6.31 0.82
C MET A 130 13.38 -5.16 1.39
N GLU A 131 14.61 -5.04 0.93
CA GLU A 131 15.55 -4.00 1.36
C GLU A 131 15.65 -2.83 0.36
N ALA A 132 15.20 -3.03 -0.88
CA ALA A 132 15.42 -2.11 -1.99
C ALA A 132 14.20 -1.25 -2.36
N ASP A 133 13.05 -1.41 -1.69
CA ASP A 133 11.77 -0.75 -2.01
C ASP A 133 11.89 0.78 -2.08
N ILE A 134 12.49 1.41 -1.07
CA ILE A 134 12.70 2.87 -1.05
C ILE A 134 13.63 3.29 -2.18
N ALA A 135 14.73 2.55 -2.41
CA ALA A 135 15.68 2.86 -3.48
C ALA A 135 15.02 2.78 -4.86
N MET A 136 14.22 1.72 -5.10
CA MET A 136 13.46 1.56 -6.34
C MET A 136 12.48 2.71 -6.56
N MET A 137 11.68 3.06 -5.55
CA MET A 137 10.69 4.13 -5.67
C MET A 137 11.35 5.50 -5.86
N ARG A 138 12.52 5.74 -5.28
CA ARG A 138 13.30 6.99 -5.48
C ARG A 138 13.99 7.07 -6.84
N ALA A 139 14.11 5.98 -7.57
CA ALA A 139 14.65 5.95 -8.93
C ALA A 139 13.61 6.28 -10.01
N LEU A 140 12.34 6.47 -9.62
CA LEU A 140 11.28 6.88 -10.55
C LEU A 140 11.45 8.34 -10.99
N PRO A 141 11.02 8.67 -12.24
CA PRO A 141 11.09 10.04 -12.76
C PRO A 141 10.16 11.01 -12.01
#